data_5d90f165e03636a255a5d2af54c1a137
#
_entry.id   5d90f165e03636a255a5d2af54c1a137
#
_cell.length_a   1.000
_cell.length_b   1.000
_cell.length_c   1.000
_cell.angle_alpha   90.00
_cell.angle_beta   90.00
_cell.angle_gamma   90.00
#
_symmetry.space_group_name_H-M   'P 1'
#
loop_
_entity.id
_entity.type
_entity.pdbx_description
1 polymer ?
#
loop_
_entity_poly.entity_id
_entity_poly.type
_entity_poly.pdbx_seq_one_letter_code
_entity_poly.pdbx_strand_id
1 'polypeptide(L)'
;WYDIVHAALKTATEENIEIGIFNGPGWSQAGGPWVDPKQSMRYLASQHALVTGGGERDIVFPHPDNFLQNVKVLAFKRNNIAPDIRATVDHITTEGVTDVARMFDGDLNTTGGFERDKASITVRPSKKDFTLRSIRIESATPIRAYFSVKVKRNGAFEEVCSFGADRTVLKNEVGYDGLAPTAVAVPETRGEEFMVEMNINANCKIKEFKLSETPIVDRYADKILSKMHQTPQPMWHDYKWDNRVSYAPDAVVSERDIIDITDHIDADRVVWNVPEGDWEIVRTYMAPTGICNAPAIKGDGEGPEVDRWNRENLKHHYDSFIGEILRRVPENDRKTWKMIVCDSYEKATQNYGDDFIDYFKSHFGYDPTPYLLTFDGIVVGSTDKSDRFLWDLRRMIADRLAYDHIGGMRELAHKDGFGIWLESYGHWGFPGEFLQYGGQSDEVAGEFWSEGSLGDI
;
A
#
# COMPACT_ATOMS: atom_id res chain seq x y z
N TRP A 1 35.15 9.53 3.88
CA TRP A 1 34.06 9.75 4.83
C TRP A 1 34.45 9.35 6.25
N TYR A 2 34.90 8.12 6.50
CA TYR A 2 35.28 7.64 7.85
C TYR A 2 36.34 8.47 8.53
N ASP A 3 37.35 8.95 7.80
CA ASP A 3 38.42 9.82 8.36
C ASP A 3 37.85 11.16 8.84
N ILE A 4 36.85 11.69 8.13
CA ILE A 4 36.14 12.92 8.51
C ILE A 4 35.32 12.69 9.79
N VAL A 5 34.57 11.57 9.85
CA VAL A 5 33.81 11.21 11.05
C VAL A 5 34.72 10.99 12.25
N HIS A 6 35.86 10.30 12.07
CA HIS A 6 36.84 10.11 13.13
C HIS A 6 37.39 11.46 13.62
N ALA A 7 37.81 12.35 12.72
CA ALA A 7 38.27 13.66 13.09
C ALA A 7 37.24 14.47 13.86
N ALA A 8 35.98 14.45 13.41
CA ALA A 8 34.88 15.14 14.08
C ALA A 8 34.62 14.59 15.50
N LEU A 9 34.55 13.28 15.65
CA LEU A 9 34.34 12.62 16.96
C LEU A 9 35.48 12.87 17.92
N LYS A 10 36.75 12.83 17.42
CA LYS A 10 37.92 13.12 18.21
C LYS A 10 37.90 14.55 18.70
N THR A 11 37.71 15.52 17.81
CA THR A 11 37.65 16.94 18.18
C THR A 11 36.49 17.19 19.16
N ALA A 12 35.31 16.62 18.93
CA ALA A 12 34.18 16.74 19.87
C ALA A 12 34.53 16.17 21.26
N THR A 13 35.27 15.07 21.31
CA THR A 13 35.71 14.47 22.56
C THR A 13 36.77 15.37 23.27
N GLU A 14 37.70 15.95 22.52
CA GLU A 14 38.69 16.89 23.05
C GLU A 14 38.05 18.17 23.59
N GLU A 15 37.04 18.70 22.91
CA GLU A 15 36.30 19.91 23.27
C GLU A 15 35.13 19.64 24.21
N ASN A 16 34.87 18.41 24.60
CA ASN A 16 33.73 17.95 25.42
C ASN A 16 32.38 18.39 24.86
N ILE A 17 32.22 18.28 23.55
CA ILE A 17 30.97 18.56 22.83
C ILE A 17 30.25 17.24 22.56
N GLU A 18 28.98 17.13 22.97
CA GLU A 18 28.18 15.96 22.67
C GLU A 18 27.76 15.90 21.19
N ILE A 19 27.82 14.70 20.61
CA ILE A 19 27.44 14.44 19.22
C ILE A 19 26.42 13.31 19.13
N GLY A 20 25.43 13.49 18.23
CA GLY A 20 24.58 12.44 17.68
C GLY A 20 24.96 12.14 16.24
N ILE A 21 24.88 10.89 15.84
CA ILE A 21 25.10 10.47 14.44
C ILE A 21 23.83 9.79 13.94
N PHE A 22 23.40 10.15 12.73
CA PHE A 22 22.28 9.48 12.05
C PHE A 22 22.55 7.98 11.90
N ASN A 23 21.50 7.19 11.94
CA ASN A 23 21.59 5.74 11.83
C ASN A 23 21.79 5.22 10.39
N GLY A 24 21.93 6.11 9.42
CA GLY A 24 22.13 5.80 8.01
C GLY A 24 22.61 7.00 7.21
N PRO A 25 22.90 6.84 5.92
CA PRO A 25 23.39 7.90 5.05
C PRO A 25 22.25 8.79 4.54
N GLY A 26 21.77 9.70 5.34
CA GLY A 26 20.67 10.62 4.99
C GLY A 26 19.64 10.68 6.09
N TRP A 27 18.47 11.24 5.78
CA TRP A 27 17.41 11.43 6.77
C TRP A 27 16.38 10.28 6.81
N SER A 28 16.40 9.32 5.90
CA SER A 28 15.57 8.13 6.07
C SER A 28 16.08 7.27 7.23
N GLN A 29 15.18 6.64 7.94
CA GLN A 29 15.51 6.04 9.23
C GLN A 29 16.27 4.73 9.17
N ALA A 30 16.16 3.99 8.09
CA ALA A 30 16.85 2.71 7.97
C ALA A 30 16.95 2.24 6.51
N GLY A 31 18.09 2.43 5.91
CA GLY A 31 18.34 1.99 4.53
C GLY A 31 19.76 2.29 4.10
N GLY A 32 20.18 1.69 3.00
CA GLY A 32 21.52 1.92 2.48
C GLY A 32 22.00 0.85 1.51
N PRO A 33 23.19 1.04 0.91
CA PRO A 33 23.71 0.18 -0.15
C PRO A 33 24.05 -1.25 0.30
N TRP A 34 24.06 -1.52 1.58
CA TRP A 34 24.28 -2.86 2.16
C TRP A 34 23.00 -3.69 2.32
N VAL A 35 21.83 -3.12 1.98
CA VAL A 35 20.54 -3.82 2.09
C VAL A 35 20.24 -4.56 0.79
N ASP A 36 20.22 -5.89 0.86
CA ASP A 36 19.82 -6.73 -0.27
C ASP A 36 18.30 -6.73 -0.48
N PRO A 37 17.80 -7.08 -1.69
CA PRO A 37 16.36 -7.18 -1.95
C PRO A 37 15.60 -8.07 -0.94
N LYS A 38 16.23 -9.16 -0.47
CA LYS A 38 15.64 -10.05 0.55
C LYS A 38 15.58 -9.44 1.95
N GLN A 39 16.35 -8.41 2.20
CA GLN A 39 16.41 -7.67 3.47
C GLN A 39 15.63 -6.37 3.40
N SER A 40 15.13 -6.03 2.22
CA SER A 40 14.45 -4.76 1.97
C SER A 40 12.99 -4.78 2.43
N MET A 41 12.45 -3.60 2.58
CA MET A 41 11.04 -3.35 2.88
C MET A 41 10.13 -3.98 1.82
N ARG A 42 9.06 -4.68 2.24
CA ARG A 42 8.24 -5.55 1.39
C ARG A 42 6.76 -5.22 1.44
N TYR A 43 6.04 -5.69 0.44
CA TYR A 43 4.59 -5.69 0.40
C TYR A 43 4.05 -6.99 -0.18
N LEU A 44 2.78 -7.28 0.11
CA LEU A 44 2.05 -8.38 -0.49
C LEU A 44 1.53 -7.94 -1.86
N ALA A 45 1.92 -8.68 -2.88
CA ALA A 45 1.43 -8.55 -4.24
C ALA A 45 0.64 -9.79 -4.65
N SER A 46 -0.14 -9.69 -5.71
CA SER A 46 -0.98 -10.78 -6.19
C SER A 46 -1.04 -10.89 -7.71
N GLN A 47 -1.44 -12.07 -8.15
CA GLN A 47 -1.79 -12.38 -9.54
C GLN A 47 -3.06 -13.23 -9.55
N HIS A 48 -3.90 -13.03 -10.55
CA HIS A 48 -5.21 -13.67 -10.66
C HIS A 48 -5.30 -14.57 -11.90
N ALA A 49 -5.95 -15.70 -11.75
CA ALA A 49 -6.32 -16.57 -12.86
C ALA A 49 -7.79 -16.98 -12.75
N LEU A 50 -8.53 -16.85 -13.85
CA LEU A 50 -9.91 -17.31 -13.96
C LEU A 50 -9.92 -18.67 -14.64
N VAL A 51 -10.57 -19.65 -14.03
CA VAL A 51 -10.54 -21.05 -14.47
C VAL A 51 -11.94 -21.66 -14.40
N THR A 52 -12.36 -22.28 -15.50
CA THR A 52 -13.53 -23.16 -15.47
C THR A 52 -13.10 -24.56 -15.04
N GLY A 53 -13.73 -25.06 -13.98
CA GLY A 53 -13.41 -26.33 -13.34
C GLY A 53 -13.95 -27.57 -14.06
N GLY A 54 -14.01 -28.68 -13.31
CA GLY A 54 -14.40 -30.00 -13.81
C GLY A 54 -13.21 -30.83 -14.25
N GLY A 55 -12.09 -30.80 -13.53
CA GLY A 55 -10.91 -31.62 -13.77
C GLY A 55 -9.59 -30.90 -13.49
N GLU A 56 -8.48 -31.59 -13.75
CA GLU A 56 -7.16 -31.04 -13.58
C GLU A 56 -6.90 -29.84 -14.50
N ARG A 57 -6.33 -28.81 -13.95
CA ARG A 57 -5.87 -27.61 -14.66
C ARG A 57 -4.43 -27.33 -14.34
N ASP A 58 -3.74 -26.86 -15.36
CA ASP A 58 -2.36 -26.42 -15.33
C ASP A 58 -2.35 -24.91 -15.58
N ILE A 59 -2.05 -24.16 -14.53
CA ILE A 59 -2.14 -22.69 -14.51
C ILE A 59 -0.75 -22.15 -14.34
N VAL A 60 -0.31 -21.33 -15.29
CA VAL A 60 1.01 -20.68 -15.25
C VAL A 60 0.81 -19.20 -15.03
N PHE A 61 1.34 -18.71 -13.91
CA PHE A 61 1.41 -17.28 -13.64
C PHE A 61 2.67 -16.67 -14.27
N PRO A 62 2.60 -15.46 -14.84
CA PRO A 62 3.80 -14.75 -15.26
C PRO A 62 4.77 -14.56 -14.09
N HIS A 63 6.07 -14.76 -14.32
CA HIS A 63 7.06 -14.49 -13.28
C HIS A 63 7.19 -12.96 -13.06
N PRO A 64 6.96 -12.45 -11.85
CA PRO A 64 7.07 -11.01 -11.60
C PRO A 64 8.55 -10.58 -11.53
N ASP A 65 8.88 -9.43 -12.12
CA ASP A 65 10.26 -8.88 -12.09
C ASP A 65 10.76 -8.61 -10.66
N ASN A 66 9.85 -8.30 -9.74
CA ASN A 66 10.16 -8.00 -8.35
C ASN A 66 9.77 -9.12 -7.37
N PHE A 67 9.76 -10.36 -7.82
CA PHE A 67 9.39 -11.51 -7.01
C PHE A 67 10.44 -11.87 -5.96
N LEU A 68 10.02 -12.07 -4.71
CA LEU A 68 10.85 -12.61 -3.65
C LEU A 68 10.48 -14.05 -3.32
N GLN A 69 9.22 -14.29 -2.96
CA GLN A 69 8.72 -15.63 -2.64
C GLN A 69 7.20 -15.71 -2.71
N ASN A 70 6.68 -16.91 -3.01
CA ASN A 70 5.25 -17.19 -2.87
C ASN A 70 4.82 -17.12 -1.40
N VAL A 71 3.60 -16.64 -1.16
CA VAL A 71 2.99 -16.57 0.17
C VAL A 71 1.85 -17.57 0.27
N LYS A 72 0.79 -17.36 -0.50
CA LYS A 72 -0.39 -18.23 -0.53
C LYS A 72 -0.95 -18.30 -1.95
N VAL A 73 -1.58 -19.44 -2.25
CA VAL A 73 -2.43 -19.56 -3.42
C VAL A 73 -3.83 -19.94 -2.93
N LEU A 74 -4.76 -19.03 -3.11
CA LEU A 74 -6.13 -19.15 -2.63
C LEU A 74 -7.08 -19.28 -3.80
N ALA A 75 -8.02 -20.21 -3.71
CA ALA A 75 -9.04 -20.41 -4.74
C ALA A 75 -10.43 -20.23 -4.14
N PHE A 76 -11.32 -19.56 -4.87
CA PHE A 76 -12.72 -19.43 -4.50
C PHE A 76 -13.61 -19.47 -5.71
N LYS A 77 -14.86 -19.93 -5.50
CA LYS A 77 -15.84 -20.04 -6.55
C LYS A 77 -16.45 -18.67 -6.87
N ARG A 78 -16.51 -18.35 -8.15
CA ARG A 78 -17.20 -17.15 -8.63
C ARG A 78 -18.71 -17.44 -8.69
N ASN A 79 -19.46 -16.88 -7.78
CA ASN A 79 -20.92 -17.08 -7.70
C ASN A 79 -21.67 -16.27 -8.77
N ASN A 80 -21.60 -16.69 -10.04
CA ASN A 80 -22.34 -16.07 -11.17
C ASN A 80 -22.21 -14.55 -11.30
N ILE A 81 -21.17 -13.97 -10.70
CA ILE A 81 -20.89 -12.55 -10.81
C ILE A 81 -20.37 -12.32 -12.22
N ALA A 82 -21.13 -11.59 -13.01
CA ALA A 82 -20.70 -11.25 -14.35
C ALA A 82 -19.38 -10.48 -14.29
N PRO A 83 -18.46 -10.75 -15.23
CA PRO A 83 -17.26 -9.93 -15.35
C PRO A 83 -17.67 -8.46 -15.54
N ASP A 84 -16.70 -7.57 -15.28
CA ASP A 84 -16.85 -6.13 -15.47
C ASP A 84 -17.57 -5.79 -16.78
N ILE A 85 -18.29 -4.68 -16.80
CA ILE A 85 -18.89 -4.19 -18.03
C ILE A 85 -17.78 -4.06 -19.07
N ARG A 86 -17.80 -4.92 -20.05
CA ARG A 86 -17.18 -4.67 -21.34
C ARG A 86 -18.22 -3.95 -22.19
N ALA A 87 -18.32 -2.63 -22.00
CA ALA A 87 -19.15 -1.82 -22.86
C ALA A 87 -18.50 -1.81 -24.25
N THR A 88 -19.27 -2.13 -25.27
CA THR A 88 -18.86 -1.81 -26.64
C THR A 88 -18.99 -0.29 -26.83
N VAL A 89 -18.19 0.30 -27.72
CA VAL A 89 -18.23 1.74 -28.00
C VAL A 89 -19.64 2.23 -28.35
N ASP A 90 -20.45 1.37 -28.95
CA ASP A 90 -21.83 1.65 -29.35
C ASP A 90 -22.80 1.85 -28.16
N HIS A 91 -22.41 1.41 -26.98
CA HIS A 91 -23.18 1.53 -25.75
C HIS A 91 -22.65 2.64 -24.81
N ILE A 92 -21.65 3.39 -25.25
CA ILE A 92 -21.05 4.48 -24.49
C ILE A 92 -21.34 5.80 -25.18
N THR A 93 -21.85 6.77 -24.43
CA THR A 93 -21.92 8.17 -24.85
C THR A 93 -21.11 9.03 -23.89
N THR A 94 -20.40 10.02 -24.41
CA THR A 94 -19.49 10.83 -23.61
C THR A 94 -19.66 12.31 -23.90
N GLU A 95 -19.27 13.12 -22.93
CA GLU A 95 -19.08 14.54 -23.09
C GLU A 95 -17.74 14.93 -22.46
N GLY A 96 -16.89 15.63 -23.23
CA GLY A 96 -15.57 16.09 -22.78
C GLY A 96 -14.53 14.97 -22.57
N VAL A 97 -14.72 13.80 -23.18
CA VAL A 97 -13.82 12.64 -23.09
C VAL A 97 -13.26 12.31 -24.47
N THR A 98 -11.96 11.99 -24.53
CA THR A 98 -11.27 11.54 -25.74
C THR A 98 -10.89 10.07 -25.62
N ASP A 99 -10.88 9.34 -26.74
CA ASP A 99 -10.45 7.93 -26.81
C ASP A 99 -11.13 7.02 -25.79
N VAL A 100 -12.43 7.23 -25.54
CA VAL A 100 -13.20 6.50 -24.50
C VAL A 100 -13.10 4.99 -24.66
N ALA A 101 -13.01 4.45 -25.87
CA ALA A 101 -12.89 3.02 -26.13
C ALA A 101 -11.70 2.39 -25.40
N ARG A 102 -10.59 3.16 -25.25
CA ARG A 102 -9.39 2.72 -24.56
C ARG A 102 -9.52 2.66 -23.04
N MET A 103 -10.58 3.25 -22.49
CA MET A 103 -10.87 3.15 -21.05
C MET A 103 -11.70 1.88 -20.70
N PHE A 104 -12.10 1.09 -21.73
CA PHE A 104 -12.96 -0.08 -21.59
C PHE A 104 -12.47 -1.28 -22.40
N ASP A 105 -11.23 -1.28 -22.90
CA ASP A 105 -10.69 -2.33 -23.76
C ASP A 105 -10.00 -3.47 -23.01
N GLY A 106 -9.75 -3.29 -21.73
CA GLY A 106 -9.03 -4.26 -20.88
C GLY A 106 -7.52 -4.25 -21.08
N ASP A 107 -6.97 -3.31 -21.85
CA ASP A 107 -5.53 -3.16 -22.07
C ASP A 107 -4.95 -2.01 -21.23
N LEU A 108 -4.21 -2.34 -20.18
CA LEU A 108 -3.57 -1.37 -19.30
C LEU A 108 -2.43 -0.56 -19.96
N ASN A 109 -2.10 -0.84 -21.23
CA ASN A 109 -1.13 -0.08 -21.99
C ASN A 109 -1.75 1.04 -22.85
N THR A 110 -3.08 1.06 -22.99
CA THR A 110 -3.80 2.10 -23.69
C THR A 110 -4.39 3.13 -22.73
N THR A 111 -4.72 4.31 -23.19
CA THR A 111 -5.31 5.36 -22.37
C THR A 111 -6.30 6.21 -23.13
N GLY A 112 -7.39 6.59 -22.45
CA GLY A 112 -8.24 7.71 -22.82
C GLY A 112 -7.90 8.97 -22.02
N GLY A 113 -8.47 10.10 -22.42
CA GLY A 113 -8.20 11.40 -21.81
C GLY A 113 -9.41 12.32 -21.78
N PHE A 114 -9.18 13.59 -21.48
CA PHE A 114 -10.22 14.60 -21.31
C PHE A 114 -9.90 15.87 -22.10
N GLU A 115 -10.92 16.48 -22.69
CA GLU A 115 -10.81 17.74 -23.41
C GLU A 115 -10.93 18.96 -22.47
N ARG A 116 -11.59 18.78 -21.34
CA ARG A 116 -11.91 19.81 -20.34
C ARG A 116 -12.11 19.19 -18.96
N ASP A 117 -12.11 20.05 -17.95
CA ASP A 117 -12.24 19.61 -16.55
C ASP A 117 -13.62 19.04 -16.20
N LYS A 118 -14.65 19.30 -16.98
CA LYS A 118 -15.98 18.70 -16.82
C LYS A 118 -16.24 17.67 -17.90
N ALA A 119 -16.49 16.46 -17.49
CA ALA A 119 -16.74 15.35 -18.41
C ALA A 119 -17.84 14.42 -17.89
N SER A 120 -18.42 13.63 -18.76
CA SER A 120 -19.33 12.56 -18.41
C SER A 120 -19.16 11.34 -19.30
N ILE A 121 -19.39 10.18 -18.72
CA ILE A 121 -19.46 8.89 -19.41
C ILE A 121 -20.79 8.26 -19.06
N THR A 122 -21.61 7.98 -20.06
CA THR A 122 -22.87 7.25 -19.91
C THR A 122 -22.73 5.88 -20.56
N VAL A 123 -23.01 4.83 -19.77
CA VAL A 123 -22.83 3.43 -20.16
C VAL A 123 -24.13 2.68 -20.06
N ARG A 124 -24.46 1.88 -21.09
CA ARG A 124 -25.52 0.87 -21.04
C ARG A 124 -24.91 -0.51 -20.97
N PRO A 125 -25.04 -1.23 -19.84
CA PRO A 125 -24.61 -2.61 -19.74
C PRO A 125 -25.30 -3.50 -20.76
N SER A 126 -24.56 -4.45 -21.33
CA SER A 126 -25.16 -5.46 -22.24
C SER A 126 -26.11 -6.42 -21.52
N LYS A 127 -25.94 -6.58 -20.20
CA LYS A 127 -26.76 -7.40 -19.32
C LYS A 127 -27.98 -6.59 -18.86
N LYS A 128 -29.19 -7.05 -19.15
CA LYS A 128 -30.45 -6.36 -18.79
C LYS A 128 -30.65 -6.18 -17.28
N ASP A 129 -30.18 -7.11 -16.47
CA ASP A 129 -30.37 -7.13 -15.02
C ASP A 129 -29.06 -6.74 -14.29
N PHE A 130 -28.30 -5.83 -14.86
CA PHE A 130 -27.05 -5.39 -14.29
C PHE A 130 -27.23 -4.65 -12.96
N THR A 131 -26.45 -5.06 -11.96
CA THR A 131 -26.44 -4.42 -10.63
C THR A 131 -25.06 -3.86 -10.35
N LEU A 132 -24.91 -2.54 -10.43
CA LEU A 132 -23.67 -1.85 -10.10
C LEU A 132 -23.39 -1.99 -8.60
N ARG A 133 -22.19 -2.48 -8.25
CA ARG A 133 -21.70 -2.63 -6.87
C ARG A 133 -20.35 -1.95 -6.64
N SER A 134 -19.55 -1.76 -7.69
CA SER A 134 -18.26 -1.10 -7.55
C SER A 134 -17.84 -0.35 -8.80
N ILE A 135 -16.96 0.62 -8.57
CA ILE A 135 -16.24 1.33 -9.61
C ILE A 135 -14.75 1.23 -9.31
N ARG A 136 -13.96 0.89 -10.32
CA ARG A 136 -12.50 0.87 -10.25
C ARG A 136 -11.92 1.65 -11.42
N ILE A 137 -11.01 2.56 -11.12
CA ILE A 137 -10.35 3.44 -12.08
C ILE A 137 -8.85 3.19 -11.99
N GLU A 138 -8.27 2.73 -13.11
CA GLU A 138 -6.82 2.60 -13.28
C GLU A 138 -6.33 3.83 -14.06
N SER A 139 -5.44 4.61 -13.50
CA SER A 139 -4.91 5.81 -14.15
C SER A 139 -3.46 5.65 -14.60
N ALA A 140 -3.09 6.35 -15.64
CA ALA A 140 -1.71 6.44 -16.12
C ALA A 140 -0.98 7.69 -15.60
N THR A 141 -1.72 8.61 -15.02
CA THR A 141 -1.24 9.83 -14.36
C THR A 141 -1.91 9.99 -13.01
N PRO A 142 -1.30 10.68 -12.05
CA PRO A 142 -1.96 10.96 -10.79
C PRO A 142 -3.31 11.65 -11.00
N ILE A 143 -4.37 11.07 -10.45
CA ILE A 143 -5.74 11.55 -10.62
C ILE A 143 -6.07 12.63 -9.60
N ARG A 144 -6.77 13.68 -10.04
CA ARG A 144 -7.49 14.61 -9.17
C ARG A 144 -8.86 14.82 -9.77
N ALA A 145 -9.88 14.29 -9.10
CA ALA A 145 -11.24 14.33 -9.60
C ALA A 145 -12.28 14.24 -8.49
N TYR A 146 -13.48 14.74 -8.79
CA TYR A 146 -14.71 14.48 -8.08
C TYR A 146 -15.69 13.80 -9.01
N PHE A 147 -16.33 12.73 -8.56
CA PHE A 147 -17.23 11.90 -9.34
C PHE A 147 -18.63 11.92 -8.74
N SER A 148 -19.67 11.98 -9.60
CA SER A 148 -21.05 11.73 -9.26
C SER A 148 -21.57 10.59 -10.12
N VAL A 149 -21.98 9.51 -9.48
CA VAL A 149 -22.50 8.29 -10.11
C VAL A 149 -24.01 8.33 -10.11
N LYS A 150 -24.60 8.18 -11.27
CA LYS A 150 -26.05 8.28 -11.45
C LYS A 150 -26.62 7.07 -12.18
N VAL A 151 -27.84 6.73 -11.88
CA VAL A 151 -28.62 5.71 -12.59
C VAL A 151 -29.85 6.35 -13.25
N LYS A 152 -30.20 5.92 -14.44
CA LYS A 152 -31.41 6.41 -15.12
C LYS A 152 -32.65 5.68 -14.61
N ARG A 153 -33.60 6.44 -14.10
CA ARG A 153 -34.93 5.96 -13.67
C ARG A 153 -36.00 6.88 -14.19
N ASN A 154 -37.05 6.32 -14.76
CA ASN A 154 -38.21 7.07 -15.30
C ASN A 154 -37.79 8.21 -16.26
N GLY A 155 -36.75 7.99 -17.05
CA GLY A 155 -36.24 8.97 -18.02
C GLY A 155 -35.29 10.05 -17.46
N ALA A 156 -35.05 10.12 -16.15
CA ALA A 156 -34.17 11.06 -15.49
C ALA A 156 -32.98 10.33 -14.80
N PHE A 157 -31.85 10.99 -14.68
CA PHE A 157 -30.70 10.50 -13.91
C PHE A 157 -30.82 10.91 -12.44
N GLU A 158 -30.76 9.91 -11.56
CA GLU A 158 -30.74 10.07 -10.09
C GLU A 158 -29.38 9.70 -9.55
N GLU A 159 -28.83 10.52 -8.62
CA GLU A 159 -27.54 10.24 -8.00
C GLU A 159 -27.62 9.03 -7.07
N VAL A 160 -26.66 8.14 -7.19
CA VAL A 160 -26.48 6.94 -6.36
C VAL A 160 -25.45 7.19 -5.27
N CYS A 161 -24.30 7.74 -5.65
CA CYS A 161 -23.23 8.11 -4.75
C CYS A 161 -22.30 9.14 -5.42
N SER A 162 -21.47 9.77 -4.60
CA SER A 162 -20.41 10.64 -5.07
C SER A 162 -19.14 10.42 -4.25
N PHE A 163 -17.97 10.64 -4.87
CA PHE A 163 -16.68 10.49 -4.21
C PHE A 163 -15.61 11.36 -4.85
N GLY A 164 -14.60 11.70 -4.06
CA GLY A 164 -13.39 12.37 -4.52
C GLY A 164 -12.20 11.44 -4.58
N ALA A 165 -11.27 11.73 -5.48
CA ALA A 165 -9.95 11.12 -5.52
C ALA A 165 -8.93 12.22 -5.80
N ASP A 166 -7.90 12.31 -4.97
CA ASP A 166 -6.77 13.21 -5.21
C ASP A 166 -5.47 12.48 -4.92
N ARG A 167 -4.69 12.25 -5.95
CA ARG A 167 -3.38 11.62 -5.87
C ARG A 167 -2.27 12.52 -6.44
N THR A 168 -2.57 13.83 -6.56
CA THR A 168 -1.66 14.80 -7.21
C THR A 168 -0.76 15.55 -6.24
N VAL A 169 -1.04 15.50 -4.94
CA VAL A 169 -0.47 16.42 -3.94
C VAL A 169 0.99 16.12 -3.63
N LEU A 170 1.56 15.02 -4.12
CA LEU A 170 2.85 14.60 -3.65
C LEU A 170 3.97 14.74 -4.65
N LYS A 171 4.80 15.71 -4.36
CA LYS A 171 6.16 15.81 -4.87
C LYS A 171 7.21 15.22 -3.92
N ASN A 172 6.81 14.76 -2.74
CA ASN A 172 7.71 14.24 -1.75
C ASN A 172 8.05 12.77 -2.04
N GLU A 173 9.29 12.39 -1.86
CA GLU A 173 9.80 11.04 -2.09
C GLU A 173 9.32 10.01 -1.05
N VAL A 174 8.13 10.21 -0.49
CA VAL A 174 7.58 9.45 0.64
C VAL A 174 7.02 8.07 0.25
N GLY A 175 7.28 7.62 -0.97
CA GLY A 175 6.84 6.30 -1.43
C GLY A 175 5.35 6.22 -1.77
N TYR A 176 4.73 7.32 -2.05
CA TYR A 176 3.35 7.43 -2.51
C TYR A 176 3.18 6.81 -3.89
N ASP A 177 2.18 5.96 -4.04
CA ASP A 177 1.78 5.43 -5.33
C ASP A 177 0.66 6.27 -5.94
N GLY A 178 1.04 7.31 -6.68
CA GLY A 178 0.10 8.18 -7.39
C GLY A 178 -0.72 7.48 -8.47
N LEU A 179 -0.36 6.25 -8.82
CA LEU A 179 -1.05 5.43 -9.82
C LEU A 179 -1.84 4.27 -9.20
N ALA A 180 -1.92 4.18 -7.87
CA ALA A 180 -2.76 3.18 -7.24
C ALA A 180 -4.22 3.32 -7.70
N PRO A 181 -4.95 2.20 -7.86
CA PRO A 181 -6.32 2.24 -8.33
C PRO A 181 -7.23 3.04 -7.39
N THR A 182 -8.13 3.83 -7.97
CA THR A 182 -9.24 4.40 -7.25
C THR A 182 -10.40 3.40 -7.29
N ALA A 183 -10.65 2.72 -6.18
CA ALA A 183 -11.65 1.68 -6.09
C ALA A 183 -12.70 2.07 -5.04
N VAL A 184 -13.96 2.10 -5.43
CA VAL A 184 -15.07 2.60 -4.61
C VAL A 184 -16.21 1.61 -4.59
N ALA A 185 -16.67 1.29 -3.39
CA ALA A 185 -17.89 0.52 -3.18
C ALA A 185 -19.13 1.39 -3.48
N VAL A 186 -20.05 0.85 -4.25
CA VAL A 186 -21.31 1.52 -4.63
C VAL A 186 -22.47 0.77 -4.00
N PRO A 187 -23.47 1.45 -3.40
CA PRO A 187 -24.70 0.80 -2.98
C PRO A 187 -25.32 -0.02 -4.12
N GLU A 188 -25.78 -1.23 -3.84
CA GLU A 188 -26.37 -2.11 -4.86
C GLU A 188 -27.42 -1.37 -5.68
N THR A 189 -27.10 -1.10 -6.93
CA THR A 189 -27.94 -0.29 -7.80
C THR A 189 -28.23 -1.02 -9.10
N ARG A 190 -29.44 -1.53 -9.23
CA ARG A 190 -29.91 -2.13 -10.48
C ARG A 190 -30.32 -1.04 -11.46
N GLY A 191 -29.86 -1.15 -12.71
CA GLY A 191 -30.19 -0.20 -13.75
C GLY A 191 -29.78 -0.66 -15.14
N GLU A 192 -30.36 0.00 -16.15
CA GLU A 192 -30.04 -0.25 -17.57
C GLU A 192 -29.14 0.79 -18.18
N GLU A 193 -28.97 1.95 -17.51
CA GLU A 193 -28.13 3.05 -17.97
C GLU A 193 -27.54 3.79 -16.78
N PHE A 194 -26.23 3.93 -16.75
CA PHE A 194 -25.49 4.60 -15.71
C PHE A 194 -24.70 5.76 -16.30
N MET A 195 -24.65 6.88 -15.58
CA MET A 195 -23.82 8.03 -15.93
C MET A 195 -22.84 8.30 -14.80
N VAL A 196 -21.59 8.56 -15.16
CA VAL A 196 -20.59 9.09 -14.25
C VAL A 196 -20.21 10.48 -14.73
N GLU A 197 -20.62 11.49 -13.98
CA GLU A 197 -20.17 12.86 -14.17
C GLU A 197 -18.87 13.08 -13.39
N MET A 198 -17.98 13.83 -13.97
CA MET A 198 -16.65 14.07 -13.44
C MET A 198 -16.30 15.54 -13.47
N ASN A 199 -15.72 16.02 -12.37
CA ASN A 199 -14.90 17.22 -12.37
C ASN A 199 -13.45 16.75 -12.19
N ILE A 200 -12.68 16.70 -13.28
CA ILE A 200 -11.39 16.03 -13.37
C ILE A 200 -10.35 16.95 -13.97
N ASN A 201 -9.09 16.84 -13.56
CA ASN A 201 -8.00 17.54 -14.22
C ASN A 201 -7.86 17.03 -15.68
N ALA A 202 -7.99 17.93 -16.65
CA ALA A 202 -7.94 17.61 -18.09
C ALA A 202 -6.63 16.94 -18.53
N ASN A 203 -5.53 17.09 -17.77
CA ASN A 203 -4.28 16.39 -18.04
C ASN A 203 -4.29 14.92 -17.59
N CYS A 204 -5.33 14.47 -16.91
CA CYS A 204 -5.45 13.10 -16.44
C CYS A 204 -5.59 12.12 -17.62
N LYS A 205 -4.96 10.94 -17.48
CA LYS A 205 -5.07 9.82 -18.41
C LYS A 205 -5.56 8.60 -17.68
N ILE A 206 -6.64 8.01 -18.16
CA ILE A 206 -7.25 6.81 -17.60
C ILE A 206 -6.93 5.61 -18.50
N LYS A 207 -6.43 4.53 -17.91
CA LYS A 207 -6.17 3.25 -18.57
C LYS A 207 -7.46 2.44 -18.66
N GLU A 208 -8.12 2.26 -17.50
CA GLU A 208 -9.34 1.49 -17.39
C GLU A 208 -10.36 2.16 -16.47
N PHE A 209 -11.61 2.11 -16.88
CA PHE A 209 -12.75 2.59 -16.12
C PHE A 209 -13.78 1.46 -15.98
N LYS A 210 -13.77 0.78 -14.85
CA LYS A 210 -14.59 -0.43 -14.64
C LYS A 210 -15.80 -0.12 -13.77
N LEU A 211 -16.99 -0.41 -14.30
CA LEU A 211 -18.23 -0.52 -13.52
C LEU A 211 -18.51 -2.00 -13.34
N SER A 212 -18.67 -2.48 -12.12
CA SER A 212 -18.72 -3.90 -11.85
C SER A 212 -19.91 -4.33 -10.99
N GLU A 213 -20.40 -5.54 -11.25
CA GLU A 213 -21.32 -6.24 -10.35
C GLU A 213 -20.58 -6.87 -9.16
N THR A 214 -19.26 -6.97 -9.23
CA THR A 214 -18.44 -7.51 -8.14
C THR A 214 -18.35 -6.49 -7.01
N PRO A 215 -18.71 -6.87 -5.78
CA PRO A 215 -18.40 -6.07 -4.60
C PRO A 215 -16.90 -5.80 -4.46
N ILE A 216 -16.55 -4.64 -3.92
CA ILE A 216 -15.16 -4.30 -3.62
C ILE A 216 -15.06 -3.74 -2.20
N VAL A 217 -13.94 -3.98 -1.54
CA VAL A 217 -13.60 -3.27 -0.30
C VAL A 217 -13.33 -1.82 -0.66
N ASP A 218 -14.14 -0.92 -0.10
CA ASP A 218 -14.05 0.50 -0.41
C ASP A 218 -12.66 1.05 -0.13
N ARG A 219 -12.05 1.71 -1.13
CA ARG A 219 -10.71 2.31 -1.05
C ARG A 219 -9.64 1.34 -0.50
N TYR A 220 -9.70 0.09 -0.88
CA TYR A 220 -8.78 -0.93 -0.35
C TYR A 220 -7.31 -0.54 -0.55
N ALA A 221 -6.96 0.04 -1.69
CA ALA A 221 -5.59 0.43 -2.01
C ALA A 221 -5.02 1.45 -1.00
N ASP A 222 -5.87 2.32 -0.44
CA ASP A 222 -5.47 3.27 0.61
C ASP A 222 -5.41 2.58 1.99
N LYS A 223 -6.22 1.55 2.21
CA LYS A 223 -6.32 0.84 3.50
C LYS A 223 -5.19 -0.16 3.73
N ILE A 224 -4.67 -0.78 2.68
CA ILE A 224 -3.62 -1.82 2.76
C ILE A 224 -2.21 -1.28 2.97
N LEU A 225 -1.96 0.01 2.78
CA LEU A 225 -0.64 0.65 2.93
C LEU A 225 0.50 -0.03 2.16
N SER A 226 0.23 -0.59 0.98
CA SER A 226 1.23 -1.35 0.21
C SER A 226 2.40 -0.49 -0.28
N LYS A 227 2.10 0.75 -0.57
CA LYS A 227 3.07 1.81 -0.82
C LYS A 227 2.43 3.01 -0.19
N MET A 228 3.03 3.70 0.70
CA MET A 228 2.39 4.74 1.49
C MET A 228 1.44 5.62 0.65
N HIS A 229 0.14 5.43 0.81
CA HIS A 229 -0.87 6.29 0.22
C HIS A 229 -1.17 7.43 1.19
N GLN A 230 -0.76 8.58 0.80
CA GLN A 230 -1.10 9.77 1.51
C GLN A 230 -2.30 10.41 0.84
N THR A 231 -3.40 10.52 1.56
CA THR A 231 -4.47 11.42 1.16
C THR A 231 -4.07 12.83 1.57
N PRO A 232 -4.26 13.84 0.69
CA PRO A 232 -3.95 15.22 1.07
C PRO A 232 -4.87 15.64 2.21
N GLN A 233 -4.29 16.02 3.33
CA GLN A 233 -5.00 16.49 4.52
C GLN A 233 -6.26 15.67 4.80
N PRO A 234 -6.15 14.41 5.20
CA PRO A 234 -7.30 13.57 5.42
C PRO A 234 -8.19 14.22 6.47
N MET A 235 -9.46 14.39 6.15
CA MET A 235 -10.44 14.82 7.12
C MET A 235 -10.67 13.70 8.13
N TRP A 236 -11.02 14.07 9.36
CA TRP A 236 -11.20 13.09 10.44
C TRP A 236 -12.13 11.92 10.08
N HIS A 237 -13.17 12.18 9.29
CA HIS A 237 -14.11 11.15 8.83
C HIS A 237 -13.46 10.12 7.88
N ASP A 238 -12.41 10.48 7.16
CA ASP A 238 -11.72 9.55 6.26
C ASP A 238 -10.98 8.44 7.03
N TYR A 239 -10.57 8.72 8.27
CA TYR A 239 -9.96 7.72 9.14
C TYR A 239 -10.94 6.77 9.82
N LYS A 240 -12.21 7.16 9.90
CA LYS A 240 -13.22 6.36 10.59
C LYS A 240 -13.76 5.20 9.77
N TRP A 241 -13.66 5.27 8.44
CA TRP A 241 -14.22 4.29 7.51
C TRP A 241 -15.73 4.06 7.74
N ASP A 242 -16.47 5.14 8.01
CA ASP A 242 -17.87 5.08 8.42
C ASP A 242 -18.84 4.69 7.29
N ASN A 243 -18.48 4.97 6.04
CA ASN A 243 -19.34 4.76 4.87
C ASN A 243 -19.17 3.35 4.32
N ARG A 244 -19.66 2.35 5.03
CA ARG A 244 -19.61 0.96 4.59
C ARG A 244 -20.85 0.62 3.78
N VAL A 245 -20.65 0.29 2.52
CA VAL A 245 -21.69 -0.33 1.71
C VAL A 245 -21.86 -1.78 2.14
N SER A 246 -23.06 -2.19 2.44
CA SER A 246 -23.38 -3.58 2.76
C SER A 246 -23.89 -4.31 1.53
N TYR A 247 -23.41 -5.52 1.31
CA TYR A 247 -23.82 -6.38 0.20
C TYR A 247 -24.51 -7.63 0.70
N ALA A 248 -25.35 -8.24 -0.17
CA ALA A 248 -25.96 -9.53 0.13
C ALA A 248 -24.88 -10.61 0.30
N PRO A 249 -25.07 -11.59 1.22
CA PRO A 249 -24.06 -12.61 1.51
C PRO A 249 -23.64 -13.46 0.31
N ASP A 250 -24.51 -13.65 -0.67
CA ASP A 250 -24.26 -14.39 -1.91
C ASP A 250 -23.49 -13.57 -2.96
N ALA A 251 -23.34 -12.27 -2.75
CA ALA A 251 -22.56 -11.38 -3.59
C ALA A 251 -21.08 -11.29 -3.16
N VAL A 252 -20.71 -11.77 -1.98
CA VAL A 252 -19.36 -11.70 -1.43
C VAL A 252 -18.74 -13.10 -1.33
N VAL A 253 -17.42 -13.16 -1.18
CA VAL A 253 -16.72 -14.43 -1.00
C VAL A 253 -16.88 -14.88 0.45
N SER A 254 -17.42 -16.08 0.65
CA SER A 254 -17.52 -16.66 2.00
C SER A 254 -16.16 -17.17 2.45
N GLU A 255 -15.78 -16.87 3.69
CA GLU A 255 -14.53 -17.36 4.28
C GLU A 255 -14.38 -18.88 4.21
N ARG A 256 -15.51 -19.61 4.30
CA ARG A 256 -15.54 -21.08 4.32
C ARG A 256 -15.37 -21.68 2.92
N ASP A 257 -15.58 -20.89 1.89
CA ASP A 257 -15.54 -21.32 0.50
C ASP A 257 -14.17 -21.02 -0.14
N ILE A 258 -13.26 -20.41 0.62
CA ILE A 258 -11.87 -20.18 0.21
C ILE A 258 -11.05 -21.45 0.48
N ILE A 259 -10.41 -21.96 -0.55
CA ILE A 259 -9.56 -23.13 -0.47
C ILE A 259 -8.10 -22.68 -0.58
N ASP A 260 -7.28 -23.02 0.42
CA ASP A 260 -5.83 -22.84 0.35
C ASP A 260 -5.24 -23.99 -0.45
N ILE A 261 -4.71 -23.68 -1.63
CA ILE A 261 -4.07 -24.61 -2.56
C ILE A 261 -2.56 -24.33 -2.71
N THR A 262 -1.96 -23.72 -1.69
CA THR A 262 -0.54 -23.34 -1.69
C THR A 262 0.37 -24.53 -1.96
N ASP A 263 0.03 -25.72 -1.50
CA ASP A 263 0.82 -26.94 -1.72
C ASP A 263 0.83 -27.40 -3.20
N HIS A 264 -0.02 -26.82 -4.04
CA HIS A 264 -0.11 -27.14 -5.47
C HIS A 264 0.76 -26.22 -6.35
N ILE A 265 1.44 -25.21 -5.80
CA ILE A 265 2.31 -24.34 -6.58
C ILE A 265 3.76 -24.84 -6.58
N ASP A 266 4.34 -24.93 -7.77
CA ASP A 266 5.78 -25.10 -7.98
C ASP A 266 6.28 -23.94 -8.84
N ALA A 267 7.16 -23.12 -8.26
CA ALA A 267 7.61 -21.85 -8.83
C ALA A 267 6.43 -20.94 -9.24
N ASP A 268 6.11 -20.87 -10.51
CA ASP A 268 5.03 -20.05 -11.08
C ASP A 268 3.85 -20.88 -11.60
N ARG A 269 3.87 -22.20 -11.36
CA ARG A 269 2.91 -23.15 -11.93
C ARG A 269 2.07 -23.80 -10.85
N VAL A 270 0.76 -23.78 -11.03
CA VAL A 270 -0.21 -24.44 -10.15
C VAL A 270 -0.88 -25.57 -10.93
N VAL A 271 -0.75 -26.81 -10.43
CA VAL A 271 -1.49 -27.95 -10.96
C VAL A 271 -2.51 -28.39 -9.92
N TRP A 272 -3.78 -28.23 -10.24
CA TRP A 272 -4.85 -28.49 -9.29
C TRP A 272 -6.08 -29.11 -9.96
N ASN A 273 -6.72 -30.06 -9.28
CA ASN A 273 -7.99 -30.65 -9.73
C ASN A 273 -9.14 -29.71 -9.34
N VAL A 274 -9.49 -28.81 -10.25
CA VAL A 274 -10.47 -27.75 -10.03
C VAL A 274 -11.88 -28.34 -9.98
N PRO A 275 -12.63 -28.15 -8.88
CA PRO A 275 -14.03 -28.60 -8.80
C PRO A 275 -14.91 -27.92 -9.85
N GLU A 276 -16.08 -28.49 -10.15
CA GLU A 276 -17.01 -27.90 -11.14
C GLU A 276 -17.43 -26.47 -10.80
N GLY A 277 -17.56 -25.66 -11.83
CA GLY A 277 -17.95 -24.24 -11.79
C GLY A 277 -16.79 -23.33 -12.19
N ASP A 278 -17.05 -22.03 -12.11
CA ASP A 278 -16.04 -20.99 -12.40
C ASP A 278 -15.33 -20.58 -11.12
N TRP A 279 -14.01 -20.59 -11.18
CA TRP A 279 -13.13 -20.31 -10.06
C TRP A 279 -12.20 -19.13 -10.35
N GLU A 280 -11.90 -18.40 -9.32
CA GLU A 280 -10.80 -17.44 -9.30
C GLU A 280 -9.70 -17.98 -8.40
N ILE A 281 -8.47 -17.99 -8.92
CA ILE A 281 -7.28 -18.43 -8.21
C ILE A 281 -6.39 -17.21 -8.05
N VAL A 282 -6.08 -16.89 -6.82
CA VAL A 282 -5.23 -15.75 -6.45
C VAL A 282 -3.93 -16.26 -5.88
N ARG A 283 -2.85 -16.01 -6.58
CA ARG A 283 -1.48 -16.22 -6.09
C ARG A 283 -1.04 -14.96 -5.38
N THR A 284 -0.68 -15.05 -4.11
CA THR A 284 -0.04 -13.96 -3.38
C THR A 284 1.45 -14.22 -3.23
N TYR A 285 2.24 -13.16 -3.31
CA TYR A 285 3.71 -13.26 -3.19
C TYR A 285 4.28 -12.00 -2.52
N MET A 286 5.43 -12.13 -1.87
CA MET A 286 6.17 -10.98 -1.37
C MET A 286 6.99 -10.34 -2.49
N ALA A 287 6.96 -9.01 -2.51
CA ALA A 287 7.76 -8.19 -3.39
C ALA A 287 8.44 -7.06 -2.60
N PRO A 288 9.67 -6.65 -2.95
CA PRO A 288 10.28 -5.47 -2.39
C PRO A 288 9.53 -4.22 -2.84
N THR A 289 9.41 -3.23 -1.97
CA THR A 289 8.76 -1.96 -2.32
C THR A 289 9.52 -1.19 -3.39
N GLY A 290 10.81 -1.46 -3.57
CA GLY A 290 11.69 -0.72 -4.47
C GLY A 290 12.03 0.69 -3.96
N ILE A 291 11.61 1.03 -2.75
CA ILE A 291 11.89 2.33 -2.14
C ILE A 291 13.32 2.33 -1.59
N CYS A 292 14.06 3.36 -1.95
CA CYS A 292 15.39 3.62 -1.45
C CYS A 292 15.37 4.69 -0.34
N ASN A 293 16.40 4.67 0.49
CA ASN A 293 16.66 5.71 1.48
C ASN A 293 16.79 7.10 0.80
N ALA A 294 16.78 8.15 1.59
CA ALA A 294 16.95 9.54 1.11
C ALA A 294 18.34 10.07 1.53
N PRO A 295 19.42 9.69 0.82
CA PRO A 295 20.74 10.21 1.14
C PRO A 295 20.82 11.68 0.75
N ALA A 296 21.59 12.45 1.53
CA ALA A 296 21.86 13.87 1.22
C ALA A 296 22.57 14.02 -0.12
N ILE A 297 23.36 13.01 -0.52
CA ILE A 297 24.04 12.93 -1.81
C ILE A 297 23.72 11.57 -2.43
N LYS A 298 23.12 11.57 -3.63
CA LYS A 298 22.86 10.35 -4.41
C LYS A 298 24.18 9.67 -4.78
N GLY A 299 24.15 8.35 -4.90
CA GLY A 299 25.31 7.54 -5.27
C GLY A 299 25.66 6.51 -4.20
N ASP A 300 26.89 6.53 -3.70
CA ASP A 300 27.42 5.49 -2.79
C ASP A 300 26.63 5.28 -1.49
N GLY A 301 25.79 6.24 -1.10
CA GLY A 301 24.92 6.16 0.08
C GLY A 301 23.50 5.66 -0.23
N GLU A 302 23.13 5.52 -1.51
CA GLU A 302 21.78 5.14 -1.89
C GLU A 302 21.60 3.62 -1.88
N GLY A 303 20.49 3.15 -1.32
CA GLY A 303 20.13 1.74 -1.30
C GLY A 303 18.73 1.52 -0.76
N PRO A 304 18.23 0.27 -0.79
CA PRO A 304 16.88 -0.04 -0.35
C PRO A 304 16.65 0.30 1.12
N GLU A 305 15.41 0.67 1.44
CA GLU A 305 14.92 0.68 2.82
C GLU A 305 14.88 -0.74 3.38
N VAL A 306 15.35 -0.93 4.63
CA VAL A 306 15.39 -2.23 5.28
C VAL A 306 13.98 -2.70 5.69
N ASP A 307 13.78 -4.01 5.71
CA ASP A 307 12.61 -4.62 6.37
C ASP A 307 12.64 -4.31 7.87
N ARG A 308 11.83 -3.36 8.27
CA ARG A 308 11.79 -2.80 9.62
C ARG A 308 11.15 -3.74 10.64
N TRP A 309 10.46 -4.78 10.19
CA TRP A 309 9.82 -5.78 11.07
C TRP A 309 10.76 -6.92 11.43
N ASN A 310 11.80 -7.13 10.63
CA ASN A 310 12.79 -8.19 10.86
C ASN A 310 13.99 -7.66 11.67
N ARG A 311 14.11 -8.12 12.92
CA ARG A 311 15.18 -7.71 13.85
C ARG A 311 16.59 -8.03 13.36
N GLU A 312 16.77 -9.11 12.58
CA GLU A 312 18.08 -9.48 12.02
C GLU A 312 18.46 -8.56 10.87
N ASN A 313 17.50 -8.22 10.01
CA ASN A 313 17.71 -7.25 8.94
C ASN A 313 18.02 -5.86 9.49
N LEU A 314 17.32 -5.46 10.55
CA LEU A 314 17.57 -4.19 11.23
C LEU A 314 18.98 -4.18 11.89
N LYS A 315 19.36 -5.31 12.50
CA LYS A 315 20.71 -5.47 13.05
C LYS A 315 21.78 -5.42 11.96
N HIS A 316 21.55 -6.07 10.82
CA HIS A 316 22.46 -5.99 9.69
C HIS A 316 22.65 -4.55 9.21
N HIS A 317 21.58 -3.78 9.12
CA HIS A 317 21.66 -2.36 8.80
C HIS A 317 22.50 -1.58 9.83
N TYR A 318 22.19 -1.75 11.12
CA TYR A 318 22.93 -1.11 12.21
C TYR A 318 24.42 -1.45 12.19
N ASP A 319 24.76 -2.73 12.06
CA ASP A 319 26.15 -3.20 12.02
C ASP A 319 26.91 -2.67 10.80
N SER A 320 26.24 -2.52 9.67
CA SER A 320 26.83 -2.05 8.42
C SER A 320 27.16 -0.56 8.42
N PHE A 321 26.47 0.23 9.22
CA PHE A 321 26.71 1.67 9.32
C PHE A 321 27.30 2.08 10.67
N ILE A 322 26.54 1.99 11.74
CA ILE A 322 26.98 2.35 13.10
C ILE A 322 28.12 1.42 13.55
N GLY A 323 27.95 0.11 13.37
CA GLY A 323 28.96 -0.89 13.70
C GLY A 323 30.28 -0.67 12.96
N GLU A 324 30.23 -0.18 11.72
CA GLU A 324 31.43 0.14 10.95
C GLU A 324 32.16 1.38 11.53
N ILE A 325 31.43 2.39 11.97
CA ILE A 325 32.01 3.55 12.66
C ILE A 325 32.68 3.08 13.97
N LEU A 326 32.02 2.25 14.74
CA LEU A 326 32.52 1.71 16.02
C LEU A 326 33.79 0.90 15.82
N ARG A 327 33.93 0.16 14.73
CA ARG A 327 35.13 -0.62 14.40
C ARG A 327 36.34 0.27 14.00
N ARG A 328 36.05 1.40 13.35
CA ARG A 328 37.10 2.29 12.79
C ARG A 328 37.56 3.38 13.73
N VAL A 329 36.67 3.85 14.60
CA VAL A 329 37.00 4.97 15.51
C VAL A 329 37.33 4.44 16.92
N PRO A 330 38.52 4.67 17.45
CA PRO A 330 38.91 4.27 18.80
C PRO A 330 37.93 4.82 19.85
N GLU A 331 37.65 4.04 20.88
CA GLU A 331 36.70 4.43 21.95
C GLU A 331 37.14 5.74 22.64
N ASN A 332 38.42 5.96 22.84
CA ASN A 332 38.94 7.18 23.44
C ASN A 332 38.67 8.45 22.61
N ASP A 333 38.52 8.31 21.30
CA ASP A 333 38.28 9.42 20.36
C ASP A 333 36.77 9.69 20.13
N ARG A 334 35.87 8.92 20.76
CA ARG A 334 34.41 9.02 20.58
C ARG A 334 33.60 9.06 21.88
N LYS A 335 34.21 9.55 22.96
CA LYS A 335 33.59 9.55 24.31
C LYS A 335 32.33 10.41 24.41
N THR A 336 32.24 11.44 23.60
CA THR A 336 31.10 12.37 23.56
C THR A 336 30.05 12.00 22.51
N TRP A 337 30.23 10.91 21.75
CA TRP A 337 29.18 10.36 20.94
C TRP A 337 28.16 9.64 21.84
N LYS A 338 26.95 10.20 22.00
CA LYS A 338 25.94 9.72 22.96
C LYS A 338 24.69 9.20 22.32
N MET A 339 24.33 9.69 21.13
CA MET A 339 23.04 9.44 20.54
C MET A 339 23.18 8.88 19.12
N ILE A 340 22.33 7.92 18.80
CA ILE A 340 21.99 7.53 17.43
C ILE A 340 20.75 8.30 17.07
N VAL A 341 20.81 9.03 15.96
CA VAL A 341 19.69 9.87 15.49
C VAL A 341 18.85 9.07 14.50
N CYS A 342 17.59 8.88 14.83
CA CYS A 342 16.55 8.41 13.92
C CYS A 342 15.71 9.62 13.53
N ASP A 343 15.84 10.03 12.27
CA ASP A 343 15.14 11.18 11.71
C ASP A 343 13.68 10.84 11.39
N SER A 344 12.96 11.70 10.70
CA SER A 344 11.56 11.53 10.35
C SER A 344 11.25 10.26 9.52
N TYR A 345 10.05 9.71 9.70
CA TYR A 345 9.57 8.58 8.89
C TYR A 345 8.97 9.10 7.58
N GLU A 346 9.75 9.11 6.50
CA GLU A 346 9.35 9.72 5.23
C GLU A 346 9.42 8.79 4.01
N LYS A 347 9.73 7.52 4.22
CA LYS A 347 9.96 6.58 3.11
C LYS A 347 9.04 5.38 3.20
N ALA A 348 7.86 5.52 2.60
CA ALA A 348 6.88 4.46 2.39
C ALA A 348 6.62 3.57 3.63
N THR A 349 5.85 2.53 3.46
CA THR A 349 5.63 1.53 4.49
C THR A 349 5.58 0.14 3.88
N GLN A 350 5.87 -0.87 4.68
CA GLN A 350 5.61 -2.25 4.36
C GLN A 350 4.28 -2.70 4.93
N ASN A 351 3.64 -3.67 4.30
CA ASN A 351 2.41 -4.28 4.78
C ASN A 351 2.49 -5.81 4.91
N TYR A 352 3.65 -6.37 4.65
CA TYR A 352 3.89 -7.81 4.76
C TYR A 352 5.34 -8.10 5.18
N GLY A 353 5.56 -9.23 5.85
CA GLY A 353 6.86 -9.73 6.31
C GLY A 353 6.84 -11.26 6.47
N ASP A 354 8.00 -11.86 6.72
CA ASP A 354 8.16 -13.32 6.78
C ASP A 354 7.27 -13.98 7.85
N ASP A 355 7.08 -13.34 8.98
CA ASP A 355 6.33 -13.84 10.13
C ASP A 355 4.89 -13.32 10.21
N PHE A 356 4.39 -12.67 9.14
CA PHE A 356 3.10 -11.99 9.13
C PHE A 356 1.95 -12.83 9.67
N ILE A 357 1.77 -14.05 9.15
CA ILE A 357 0.63 -14.90 9.52
C ILE A 357 0.69 -15.30 10.99
N ASP A 358 1.87 -15.70 11.48
CA ASP A 358 2.05 -16.15 12.85
C ASP A 358 1.94 -14.99 13.85
N TYR A 359 2.55 -13.84 13.50
CA TYR A 359 2.42 -12.63 14.28
C TYR A 359 0.95 -12.21 14.39
N PHE A 360 0.24 -12.16 13.28
CA PHE A 360 -1.16 -11.77 13.22
C PHE A 360 -2.05 -12.71 14.07
N LYS A 361 -1.89 -14.03 13.90
CA LYS A 361 -2.61 -15.04 14.70
C LYS A 361 -2.39 -14.87 16.20
N SER A 362 -1.15 -14.63 16.59
CA SER A 362 -0.80 -14.49 18.01
C SER A 362 -1.37 -13.22 18.65
N HIS A 363 -1.50 -12.12 17.88
CA HIS A 363 -1.93 -10.84 18.40
C HIS A 363 -3.44 -10.60 18.29
N PHE A 364 -4.06 -11.05 17.22
CA PHE A 364 -5.49 -10.81 16.97
C PHE A 364 -6.38 -12.06 17.18
N GLY A 365 -5.79 -13.24 17.33
CA GLY A 365 -6.49 -14.46 17.72
C GLY A 365 -7.29 -15.14 16.60
N TYR A 366 -7.07 -14.77 15.33
CA TYR A 366 -7.69 -15.43 14.19
C TYR A 366 -6.73 -15.57 13.00
N ASP A 367 -7.07 -16.46 12.05
CA ASP A 367 -6.26 -16.69 10.85
C ASP A 367 -6.48 -15.61 9.80
N PRO A 368 -5.44 -14.83 9.42
CA PRO A 368 -5.55 -13.81 8.39
C PRO A 368 -5.61 -14.39 6.97
N THR A 369 -5.31 -15.67 6.76
CA THR A 369 -5.13 -16.27 5.43
C THR A 369 -6.30 -16.00 4.47
N PRO A 370 -7.57 -16.19 4.83
CA PRO A 370 -8.68 -15.88 3.92
C PRO A 370 -8.76 -14.40 3.54
N TYR A 371 -8.36 -13.54 4.46
CA TYR A 371 -8.43 -12.09 4.30
C TYR A 371 -7.27 -11.50 3.49
N LEU A 372 -6.25 -12.29 3.11
CA LEU A 372 -5.23 -11.83 2.17
C LEU A 372 -5.84 -11.39 0.83
N LEU A 373 -7.00 -11.92 0.47
CA LEU A 373 -7.78 -11.49 -0.71
C LEU A 373 -8.24 -10.03 -0.63
N THR A 374 -8.36 -9.45 0.57
CA THR A 374 -8.75 -8.04 0.73
C THR A 374 -7.66 -7.06 0.28
N PHE A 375 -6.41 -7.53 0.14
CA PHE A 375 -5.33 -6.72 -0.43
C PHE A 375 -5.60 -6.34 -1.90
N ASP A 376 -6.47 -7.10 -2.58
CA ASP A 376 -6.95 -6.81 -3.94
C ASP A 376 -8.37 -6.25 -3.96
N GLY A 377 -8.90 -5.93 -2.80
CA GLY A 377 -10.24 -5.38 -2.66
C GLY A 377 -11.37 -6.41 -2.68
N ILE A 378 -11.05 -7.71 -2.67
CA ILE A 378 -12.07 -8.77 -2.63
C ILE A 378 -12.73 -8.75 -1.25
N VAL A 379 -14.07 -8.64 -1.23
CA VAL A 379 -14.84 -8.67 0.02
C VAL A 379 -14.97 -10.10 0.52
N VAL A 380 -14.43 -10.36 1.71
CA VAL A 380 -14.45 -11.67 2.36
C VAL A 380 -15.41 -11.65 3.55
N GLY A 381 -16.36 -12.56 3.55
CA GLY A 381 -17.39 -12.71 4.58
C GLY A 381 -18.42 -11.57 4.60
N SER A 382 -17.98 -10.34 4.70
CA SER A 382 -18.76 -9.11 4.57
C SER A 382 -17.84 -7.90 4.44
N THR A 383 -18.37 -6.75 4.05
CA THR A 383 -17.60 -5.48 4.06
C THR A 383 -17.12 -5.13 5.46
N ASP A 384 -17.95 -5.34 6.49
CA ASP A 384 -17.56 -5.09 7.89
C ASP A 384 -16.39 -5.99 8.33
N LYS A 385 -16.42 -7.28 8.02
CA LYS A 385 -15.32 -8.20 8.36
C LYS A 385 -14.03 -7.85 7.61
N SER A 386 -14.13 -7.55 6.32
CA SER A 386 -12.99 -7.14 5.50
C SER A 386 -12.35 -5.86 6.03
N ASP A 387 -13.16 -4.85 6.39
CA ASP A 387 -12.67 -3.61 6.97
C ASP A 387 -12.06 -3.80 8.37
N ARG A 388 -12.62 -4.68 9.20
CA ARG A 388 -12.04 -5.01 10.51
C ARG A 388 -10.66 -5.67 10.39
N PHE A 389 -10.52 -6.61 9.44
CA PHE A 389 -9.21 -7.17 9.13
C PHE A 389 -8.21 -6.10 8.69
N LEU A 390 -8.60 -5.19 7.81
CA LEU A 390 -7.72 -4.10 7.36
C LEU A 390 -7.40 -3.11 8.49
N TRP A 391 -8.32 -2.94 9.45
CA TRP A 391 -8.04 -2.18 10.67
C TRP A 391 -7.00 -2.87 11.55
N ASP A 392 -7.12 -4.18 11.75
CA ASP A 392 -6.14 -4.98 12.49
C ASP A 392 -4.78 -4.98 11.78
N LEU A 393 -4.76 -5.06 10.44
CA LEU A 393 -3.55 -4.89 9.63
C LEU A 393 -2.87 -3.55 9.92
N ARG A 394 -3.62 -2.46 9.93
CA ARG A 394 -3.07 -1.13 10.22
C ARG A 394 -2.57 -1.02 11.66
N ARG A 395 -3.28 -1.62 12.60
CA ARG A 395 -2.83 -1.70 13.99
C ARG A 395 -1.51 -2.47 14.11
N MET A 396 -1.42 -3.62 13.44
CA MET A 396 -0.19 -4.41 13.39
C MET A 396 0.98 -3.63 12.81
N ILE A 397 0.76 -2.91 11.69
CA ILE A 397 1.81 -2.07 11.08
C ILE A 397 2.31 -1.03 12.08
N ALA A 398 1.40 -0.35 12.79
CA ALA A 398 1.76 0.65 13.78
C ALA A 398 2.56 0.05 14.95
N ASP A 399 2.14 -1.10 15.46
CA ASP A 399 2.84 -1.82 16.53
C ASP A 399 4.24 -2.25 16.10
N ARG A 400 4.37 -2.82 14.89
CA ARG A 400 5.67 -3.26 14.34
C ARG A 400 6.63 -2.09 14.15
N LEU A 401 6.12 -0.94 13.70
CA LEU A 401 6.96 0.28 13.57
C LEU A 401 7.44 0.78 14.93
N ALA A 402 6.59 0.76 15.93
CA ALA A 402 7.01 1.19 17.27
C ALA A 402 7.98 0.20 17.91
N TYR A 403 7.58 -1.07 18.01
CA TYR A 403 8.31 -2.05 18.83
C TYR A 403 9.44 -2.75 18.11
N ASP A 404 9.26 -3.12 16.82
CA ASP A 404 10.30 -3.81 16.08
C ASP A 404 11.32 -2.86 15.46
N HIS A 405 10.86 -1.74 14.88
CA HIS A 405 11.75 -0.78 14.26
C HIS A 405 12.46 0.09 15.32
N ILE A 406 11.79 1.08 15.91
CA ILE A 406 12.45 2.01 16.85
C ILE A 406 12.85 1.30 18.15
N GLY A 407 11.96 0.46 18.70
CA GLY A 407 12.29 -0.37 19.86
C GLY A 407 13.50 -1.27 19.59
N GLY A 408 13.57 -1.86 18.38
CA GLY A 408 14.72 -2.65 17.95
C GLY A 408 16.00 -1.86 17.80
N MET A 409 15.93 -0.67 17.20
CA MET A 409 17.09 0.24 17.11
C MET A 409 17.57 0.65 18.48
N ARG A 410 16.65 0.98 19.41
CA ARG A 410 17.01 1.32 20.79
C ARG A 410 17.74 0.18 21.49
N GLU A 411 17.28 -1.06 21.36
CA GLU A 411 17.95 -2.22 21.94
C GLU A 411 19.36 -2.41 21.41
N LEU A 412 19.59 -2.18 20.11
CA LEU A 412 20.91 -2.23 19.49
C LEU A 412 21.80 -1.09 19.99
N ALA A 413 21.29 0.13 20.01
CA ALA A 413 22.01 1.31 20.47
C ALA A 413 22.41 1.19 21.95
N HIS A 414 21.51 0.74 22.82
CA HIS A 414 21.76 0.56 24.25
C HIS A 414 22.87 -0.48 24.53
N LYS A 415 22.99 -1.54 23.71
CA LYS A 415 24.10 -2.53 23.84
C LYS A 415 25.47 -1.88 23.63
N ASP A 416 25.53 -0.85 22.78
CA ASP A 416 26.78 -0.12 22.50
C ASP A 416 26.91 1.17 23.33
N GLY A 417 25.99 1.41 24.29
CA GLY A 417 26.03 2.53 25.22
C GLY A 417 25.51 3.86 24.68
N PHE A 418 24.70 3.81 23.61
CA PHE A 418 24.04 4.99 23.02
C PHE A 418 22.56 5.07 23.37
N GLY A 419 22.04 6.29 23.47
CA GLY A 419 20.61 6.55 23.41
C GLY A 419 20.09 6.70 21.97
N ILE A 420 18.77 6.64 21.80
CA ILE A 420 18.09 6.97 20.56
C ILE A 420 17.45 8.36 20.70
N TRP A 421 17.85 9.25 19.83
CA TRP A 421 17.16 10.51 19.57
C TRP A 421 16.25 10.28 18.37
N LEU A 422 14.93 10.50 18.51
CA LEU A 422 13.93 10.25 17.48
C LEU A 422 13.21 11.53 17.13
N GLU A 423 13.23 11.88 15.86
CA GLU A 423 12.23 12.79 15.33
C GLU A 423 10.91 12.01 15.15
N SER A 424 10.01 12.17 16.13
CA SER A 424 8.72 11.48 16.16
C SER A 424 7.74 12.13 15.19
N TYR A 425 8.13 12.12 13.92
CA TYR A 425 7.46 12.75 12.81
C TYR A 425 7.32 11.78 11.63
N GLY A 426 6.32 11.97 10.86
CA GLY A 426 6.08 11.37 9.56
C GLY A 426 5.05 12.18 8.83
N HIS A 427 5.06 12.16 7.50
CA HIS A 427 4.06 12.87 6.71
C HIS A 427 2.64 12.37 6.97
N TRP A 428 1.67 13.13 6.52
CA TRP A 428 0.25 12.74 6.56
C TRP A 428 0.08 11.35 5.94
N GLY A 429 -0.56 10.46 6.63
CA GLY A 429 -0.62 9.06 6.25
C GLY A 429 0.52 8.22 6.86
N PHE A 430 1.31 8.79 7.77
CA PHE A 430 2.21 8.00 8.61
C PHE A 430 1.47 6.80 9.20
N PRO A 431 1.98 5.58 9.00
CA PRO A 431 1.23 4.37 9.34
C PRO A 431 1.29 4.01 10.82
N GLY A 432 2.04 4.76 11.62
CA GLY A 432 2.22 4.54 13.05
C GLY A 432 1.34 5.43 13.90
N GLU A 433 1.56 5.33 15.21
CA GLU A 433 0.92 6.12 16.25
C GLU A 433 2.02 6.90 16.99
N PHE A 434 2.01 8.21 16.90
CA PHE A 434 3.14 9.07 17.35
C PHE A 434 3.51 8.87 18.81
N LEU A 435 2.54 8.78 19.72
CA LEU A 435 2.84 8.58 21.14
C LEU A 435 3.48 7.22 21.41
N GLN A 436 2.99 6.17 20.76
CA GLN A 436 3.53 4.83 20.88
C GLN A 436 4.93 4.73 20.26
N TYR A 437 5.08 5.31 19.08
CA TYR A 437 6.31 5.35 18.31
C TYR A 437 7.41 6.15 19.03
N GLY A 438 7.10 7.40 19.44
CA GLY A 438 7.99 8.25 20.21
C GLY A 438 8.35 7.65 21.58
N GLY A 439 7.43 6.94 22.22
CA GLY A 439 7.67 6.25 23.49
C GLY A 439 8.70 5.13 23.43
N GLN A 440 9.17 4.74 22.24
CA GLN A 440 10.24 3.76 22.07
C GLN A 440 11.63 4.39 21.96
N SER A 441 11.76 5.70 22.00
CA SER A 441 13.05 6.42 22.00
C SER A 441 13.44 6.88 23.40
N ASP A 442 14.68 7.33 23.56
CA ASP A 442 15.18 7.93 24.80
C ASP A 442 14.94 9.45 24.82
N GLU A 443 15.04 10.07 23.65
CA GLU A 443 14.71 11.48 23.44
C GLU A 443 13.78 11.61 22.24
N VAL A 444 12.72 12.41 22.40
CA VAL A 444 11.74 12.69 21.36
C VAL A 444 11.89 14.12 20.90
N ALA A 445 12.00 14.30 19.59
CA ALA A 445 12.00 15.60 18.94
C ALA A 445 10.87 15.70 17.92
N GLY A 446 10.67 16.88 17.40
CA GLY A 446 9.76 17.16 16.30
C GLY A 446 10.36 18.23 15.41
N GLU A 447 9.72 18.45 14.29
CA GLU A 447 10.10 19.43 13.29
C GLU A 447 9.18 20.65 13.36
N PHE A 448 9.71 21.85 13.24
CA PHE A 448 8.91 23.05 13.02
C PHE A 448 9.55 23.94 11.96
N TRP A 449 8.69 24.65 11.23
CA TRP A 449 9.09 25.48 10.12
C TRP A 449 8.86 26.96 10.41
N SER A 450 9.85 27.81 10.12
CA SER A 450 9.80 29.25 10.39
C SER A 450 8.93 30.04 9.40
N GLU A 451 8.43 29.43 8.35
CA GLU A 451 7.77 30.10 7.23
C GLU A 451 6.23 30.14 7.32
N GLY A 452 5.67 30.15 8.52
CA GLY A 452 4.24 30.32 8.73
C GLY A 452 3.39 29.06 8.53
N SER A 453 3.98 27.90 8.25
CA SER A 453 3.34 26.61 8.40
C SER A 453 3.57 26.10 9.82
N LEU A 454 2.50 25.59 10.44
CA LEU A 454 2.66 24.82 11.66
C LEU A 454 3.38 23.53 11.27
N GLY A 455 4.62 23.37 11.71
CA GLY A 455 5.30 22.10 11.69
C GLY A 455 4.71 21.15 12.74
N ASP A 456 5.07 19.93 12.68
CA ASP A 456 4.70 18.94 13.70
C ASP A 456 5.59 19.15 14.93
N ILE A 457 4.96 19.50 16.02
CA ILE A 457 5.62 19.73 17.32
C ILE A 457 5.44 18.49 18.19
#